data_89868e76d81034f5972e3a5e37050ffd
#
_entry.id   89868e76d81034f5972e3a5e37050ffd
#
_cell.length_a   1.000
_cell.length_b   1.000
_cell.length_c   1.000
_cell.angle_alpha   90.00
_cell.angle_beta   90.00
_cell.angle_gamma   90.00
#
_symmetry.space_group_name_H-M   'P 1'
#
loop_
_entity.id
_entity.type
_entity.pdbx_description
1 polymer ?
#
loop_
_entity_poly.entity_id
_entity_poly.type
_entity_poly.pdbx_seq_one_letter_code
_entity_poly.pdbx_strand_id
1 'polypeptide(L)'
;MQTVEADRRNVQIIHGQGELLDEFSRLVELTKSRKGVPLRDKGYFKTLLENYPEGGVIFLATCNVYKLNEDAKIKKGKLEKEIAQTCENAKKKLHRLEDQLRSVDKDIKEFKEIFSEFGQENKDIAIAGILSVQYGNTCEMLYAGMDERFKKFMPQFEPLITEVTRFLGTDFYRNLSYQAIPAVPAVLFVFNLLICLASIY
;
A
#
# COMPACT_ATOMS: atom_id res chain seq x y z
N MET A 1 -15.87 -10.79 2.50
CA MET A 1 -14.96 -9.66 2.19
C MET A 1 -15.51 -8.39 2.82
N GLN A 2 -14.79 -7.81 3.75
CA GLN A 2 -15.14 -6.51 4.35
C GLN A 2 -14.19 -5.45 3.82
N THR A 3 -14.70 -4.28 3.50
CA THR A 3 -13.93 -3.16 2.96
C THR A 3 -13.92 -2.02 3.99
N VAL A 4 -12.74 -1.48 4.27
CA VAL A 4 -12.57 -0.29 5.11
C VAL A 4 -11.98 0.82 4.25
N GLU A 5 -12.66 1.96 4.17
CA GLU A 5 -12.17 3.11 3.43
C GLU A 5 -11.01 3.77 4.19
N ALA A 6 -9.83 3.73 3.59
CA ALA A 6 -8.70 4.56 4.02
C ALA A 6 -8.81 5.93 3.34
N ASP A 7 -9.29 6.90 4.12
CA ASP A 7 -9.57 8.27 3.68
C ASP A 7 -8.32 8.98 3.13
N ARG A 8 -8.49 9.78 2.09
CA ARG A 8 -7.63 10.82 1.45
C ARG A 8 -6.89 10.50 0.17
N ARG A 9 -6.70 9.23 -0.29
CA ARG A 9 -5.95 8.96 -1.54
C ARG A 9 -6.50 7.82 -2.39
N ASN A 10 -7.79 7.53 -2.35
CA ASN A 10 -8.40 6.42 -3.12
C ASN A 10 -7.76 5.04 -2.85
N VAL A 11 -7.19 4.81 -1.66
CA VAL A 11 -6.71 3.51 -1.23
C VAL A 11 -7.75 2.87 -0.34
N GLN A 12 -8.09 1.63 -0.62
CA GLN A 12 -9.00 0.82 0.19
C GLN A 12 -8.24 -0.39 0.73
N ILE A 13 -8.61 -0.85 1.92
CA ILE A 13 -8.07 -2.07 2.49
C ILE A 13 -9.16 -3.13 2.48
N ILE A 14 -8.84 -4.26 1.87
CA ILE A 14 -9.68 -5.44 1.88
C ILE A 14 -8.96 -6.57 2.57
N HIS A 15 -9.70 -7.45 3.22
CA HIS A 15 -9.15 -8.67 3.80
C HIS A 15 -9.98 -9.89 3.42
N GLY A 16 -9.33 -11.04 3.41
CA GLY A 16 -9.93 -12.31 3.01
C GLY A 16 -8.90 -13.44 3.07
N GLN A 17 -9.16 -14.51 2.33
CA GLN A 17 -8.31 -15.70 2.31
C GLN A 17 -7.93 -16.09 0.87
N GLY A 18 -8.38 -17.26 0.43
CA GLY A 18 -8.02 -17.84 -0.85
C GLY A 18 -8.42 -17.01 -2.07
N GLU A 19 -9.47 -16.22 -1.97
CA GLU A 19 -9.94 -15.32 -3.02
C GLU A 19 -8.96 -14.16 -3.30
N LEU A 20 -8.11 -13.82 -2.33
CA LEU A 20 -7.09 -12.77 -2.46
C LEU A 20 -5.70 -13.32 -2.79
N LEU A 21 -5.56 -14.64 -2.84
CA LEU A 21 -4.27 -15.32 -2.97
C LEU A 21 -3.53 -14.97 -4.27
N ASP A 22 -4.25 -14.79 -5.37
CA ASP A 22 -3.65 -14.48 -6.66
C ASP A 22 -2.97 -13.11 -6.65
N GLU A 23 -3.66 -12.10 -6.20
CA GLU A 23 -3.14 -10.74 -6.10
C GLU A 23 -2.01 -10.65 -5.07
N PHE A 24 -2.16 -11.30 -3.93
CA PHE A 24 -1.11 -11.36 -2.92
C PHE A 24 0.16 -12.02 -3.46
N SER A 25 0.04 -13.17 -4.14
CA SER A 25 1.18 -13.90 -4.71
C SER A 25 1.89 -13.07 -5.78
N ARG A 26 1.17 -12.31 -6.61
CA ARG A 26 1.73 -11.37 -7.56
C ARG A 26 2.60 -10.31 -6.87
N LEU A 27 2.12 -9.72 -5.79
CA LEU A 27 2.86 -8.70 -5.03
C LEU A 27 4.12 -9.27 -4.37
N VAL A 28 4.05 -10.49 -3.86
CA VAL A 28 5.22 -11.18 -3.29
C VAL A 28 6.26 -11.49 -4.37
N GLU A 29 5.83 -11.93 -5.56
CA GLU A 29 6.76 -12.21 -6.68
C GLU A 29 7.45 -10.94 -7.21
N LEU A 30 6.74 -9.81 -7.28
CA LEU A 30 7.34 -8.51 -7.57
C LEU A 30 8.42 -8.14 -6.54
N THR A 31 8.14 -8.39 -5.26
CA THR A 31 9.09 -8.13 -4.18
C THR A 31 10.30 -9.07 -4.26
N LYS A 32 10.09 -10.36 -4.52
CA LYS A 32 11.12 -11.38 -4.71
C LYS A 32 12.06 -11.03 -5.86
N SER A 33 11.49 -10.71 -7.03
CA SER A 33 12.26 -10.36 -8.23
C SER A 33 13.12 -9.12 -8.01
N ARG A 34 12.58 -8.12 -7.33
CA ARG A 34 13.29 -6.88 -7.03
C ARG A 34 14.45 -7.07 -6.03
N LYS A 35 14.21 -7.82 -4.96
CA LYS A 35 15.20 -7.99 -3.87
C LYS A 35 16.19 -9.11 -4.11
N GLY A 36 15.93 -9.98 -5.08
CA GLY A 36 16.77 -11.17 -5.33
C GLY A 36 16.74 -12.17 -4.17
N VAL A 37 15.71 -12.16 -3.32
CA VAL A 37 15.59 -13.07 -2.18
C VAL A 37 14.64 -14.22 -2.48
N PRO A 38 14.94 -15.45 -2.03
CA PRO A 38 14.07 -16.60 -2.26
C PRO A 38 12.84 -16.49 -1.30
N LEU A 39 11.75 -15.94 -1.81
CA LEU A 39 10.46 -15.96 -1.11
C LEU A 39 9.64 -17.19 -1.56
N ARG A 40 8.67 -17.57 -0.74
CA ARG A 40 7.75 -18.69 -1.01
C ARG A 40 6.86 -18.39 -2.21
N ASP A 41 6.33 -19.45 -2.81
CA ASP A 41 5.44 -19.37 -3.97
C ASP A 41 3.95 -19.42 -3.55
N LYS A 42 3.07 -19.26 -4.54
CA LYS A 42 1.62 -19.33 -4.36
C LYS A 42 1.16 -20.66 -3.77
N GLY A 43 1.79 -21.79 -4.16
CA GLY A 43 1.44 -23.13 -3.65
C GLY A 43 1.65 -23.23 -2.15
N TYR A 44 2.76 -22.69 -1.66
CA TYR A 44 3.03 -22.61 -0.23
C TYR A 44 1.98 -21.76 0.52
N PHE A 45 1.63 -20.59 0.00
CA PHE A 45 0.63 -19.72 0.65
C PHE A 45 -0.75 -20.37 0.66
N LYS A 46 -1.11 -21.08 -0.41
CA LYS A 46 -2.36 -21.86 -0.45
C LYS A 46 -2.40 -22.91 0.66
N THR A 47 -1.36 -23.72 0.77
CA THR A 47 -1.25 -24.75 1.81
C THR A 47 -1.26 -24.15 3.22
N LEU A 48 -0.63 -22.98 3.40
CA LEU A 48 -0.65 -22.27 4.68
C LEU A 48 -2.08 -21.87 5.06
N LEU A 49 -2.84 -21.26 4.15
CA LEU A 49 -4.23 -20.86 4.41
C LEU A 49 -5.13 -22.07 4.66
N GLU A 50 -4.93 -23.18 3.95
CA GLU A 50 -5.65 -24.42 4.17
C GLU A 50 -5.40 -25.03 5.56
N ASN A 51 -4.17 -24.89 6.09
CA ASN A 51 -3.82 -25.37 7.43
C ASN A 51 -4.29 -24.42 8.56
N TYR A 52 -4.58 -23.17 8.26
CA TYR A 52 -5.08 -22.15 9.19
C TYR A 52 -6.39 -21.52 8.70
N PRO A 53 -7.46 -22.30 8.56
CA PRO A 53 -8.71 -21.84 7.92
C PRO A 53 -9.41 -20.71 8.67
N GLU A 54 -9.22 -20.63 10.00
CA GLU A 54 -9.80 -19.56 10.83
C GLU A 54 -8.80 -18.42 11.13
N GLY A 55 -7.50 -18.73 11.11
CA GLY A 55 -6.45 -17.81 11.53
C GLY A 55 -5.66 -17.19 10.38
N GLY A 56 -5.63 -17.82 9.20
CA GLY A 56 -4.90 -17.31 8.05
C GLY A 56 -5.67 -16.18 7.35
N VAL A 57 -5.10 -14.99 7.25
CA VAL A 57 -5.76 -13.82 6.64
C VAL A 57 -4.79 -13.07 5.73
N ILE A 58 -5.25 -12.76 4.53
CA ILE A 58 -4.58 -11.85 3.60
C ILE A 58 -5.24 -10.48 3.70
N PHE A 59 -4.44 -9.44 3.87
CA PHE A 59 -4.83 -8.04 3.77
C PHE A 59 -4.22 -7.46 2.51
N LEU A 60 -5.03 -6.79 1.69
CA LEU A 60 -4.57 -6.07 0.51
C LEU A 60 -4.95 -4.59 0.59
N ALA A 61 -3.99 -3.73 0.33
CA ALA A 61 -4.24 -2.34 0.00
C ALA A 61 -4.47 -2.25 -1.51
N THR A 62 -5.61 -1.72 -1.90
CA THR A 62 -5.99 -1.54 -3.31
C THR A 62 -6.15 -0.07 -3.62
N CYS A 63 -5.88 0.33 -4.85
CA CYS A 63 -6.16 1.67 -5.32
C CYS A 63 -6.76 1.66 -6.72
N ASN A 64 -7.55 2.68 -7.01
CA ASN A 64 -8.11 2.91 -8.33
C ASN A 64 -7.23 3.86 -9.13
N VAL A 65 -6.39 3.29 -10.01
CA VAL A 65 -5.43 4.08 -10.81
C VAL A 65 -6.14 5.00 -11.79
N TYR A 66 -7.31 4.60 -12.28
CA TYR A 66 -8.12 5.46 -13.17
C TYR A 66 -8.54 6.74 -12.44
N LYS A 67 -9.09 6.63 -11.24
CA LYS A 67 -9.45 7.81 -10.41
C LYS A 67 -8.24 8.67 -10.11
N LEU A 68 -7.10 8.06 -9.74
CA LEU A 68 -5.86 8.80 -9.48
C LEU A 68 -5.39 9.60 -10.70
N ASN A 69 -5.49 9.02 -11.90
CA ASN A 69 -5.13 9.70 -13.13
C ASN A 69 -6.08 10.86 -13.45
N GLU A 70 -7.39 10.69 -13.27
CA GLU A 70 -8.37 11.76 -13.47
C GLU A 70 -8.15 12.91 -12.46
N ASP A 71 -7.89 12.60 -11.19
CA ASP A 71 -7.56 13.60 -10.17
C ASP A 71 -6.27 14.38 -10.52
N ALA A 72 -5.26 13.66 -11.04
CA ALA A 72 -4.02 14.28 -11.51
C ALA A 72 -4.27 15.22 -12.70
N LYS A 73 -5.11 14.85 -13.66
CA LYS A 73 -5.50 15.70 -14.79
C LYS A 73 -6.25 16.96 -14.34
N ILE A 74 -7.20 16.80 -13.40
CA ILE A 74 -7.93 17.94 -12.82
C ILE A 74 -6.96 18.88 -12.09
N LYS A 75 -6.02 18.34 -11.31
CA LYS A 75 -4.99 19.11 -10.61
C LYS A 75 -4.09 19.85 -11.59
N LYS A 76 -3.67 19.20 -12.68
CA LYS A 76 -2.90 19.83 -13.76
C LYS A 76 -3.62 21.06 -14.31
N GLY A 77 -4.88 20.92 -14.72
CA GLY A 77 -5.65 22.03 -15.27
C GLY A 77 -5.84 23.21 -14.29
N LYS A 78 -5.92 22.93 -12.97
CA LYS A 78 -5.95 23.99 -11.95
C LYS A 78 -4.61 24.71 -11.84
N LEU A 79 -3.49 23.98 -11.86
CA LEU A 79 -2.14 24.57 -11.79
C LEU A 79 -1.84 25.41 -13.03
N GLU A 80 -2.19 24.96 -14.22
CA GLU A 80 -2.02 25.72 -15.48
C GLU A 80 -2.78 27.05 -15.44
N LYS A 81 -4.03 27.03 -14.94
CA LYS A 81 -4.82 28.26 -14.77
C LYS A 81 -4.20 29.21 -13.73
N GLU A 82 -3.71 28.67 -12.60
CA GLU A 82 -3.08 29.47 -11.55
C GLU A 82 -1.76 30.09 -12.05
N ILE A 83 -0.96 29.37 -12.82
CA ILE A 83 0.24 29.88 -13.47
C ILE A 83 -0.11 31.03 -14.41
N ALA A 84 -1.10 30.86 -15.27
CA ALA A 84 -1.54 31.89 -16.23
C ALA A 84 -2.08 33.15 -15.55
N GLN A 85 -2.63 33.04 -14.34
CA GLN A 85 -3.14 34.17 -13.53
C GLN A 85 -2.09 34.79 -12.63
N THR A 86 -0.91 34.16 -12.48
CA THR A 86 0.13 34.65 -11.57
C THR A 86 0.95 35.72 -12.26
N CYS A 87 1.10 36.89 -11.61
CA CYS A 87 1.89 37.97 -12.13
C CYS A 87 3.37 37.60 -12.28
N GLU A 88 4.01 37.99 -13.37
CA GLU A 88 5.43 37.71 -13.68
C GLU A 88 6.40 38.15 -12.55
N ASN A 89 6.04 39.17 -11.77
CA ASN A 89 6.84 39.64 -10.65
C ASN A 89 6.86 38.67 -9.45
N ALA A 90 5.93 37.68 -9.41
CA ALA A 90 5.82 36.69 -8.33
C ALA A 90 6.70 35.44 -8.60
N LYS A 91 7.97 35.64 -8.94
CA LYS A 91 8.90 34.60 -9.40
C LYS A 91 8.95 33.35 -8.49
N LYS A 92 8.98 33.55 -7.16
CA LYS A 92 9.01 32.42 -6.22
C LYS A 92 7.72 31.58 -6.28
N LYS A 93 6.56 32.24 -6.42
CA LYS A 93 5.27 31.55 -6.53
C LYS A 93 5.20 30.80 -7.86
N LEU A 94 5.61 31.44 -8.96
CA LEU A 94 5.62 30.86 -10.28
C LEU A 94 6.50 29.61 -10.33
N HIS A 95 7.73 29.68 -9.84
CA HIS A 95 8.64 28.55 -9.79
C HIS A 95 8.07 27.36 -9.01
N ARG A 96 7.44 27.63 -7.84
CA ARG A 96 6.78 26.58 -7.05
C ARG A 96 5.63 25.91 -7.80
N LEU A 97 4.82 26.68 -8.53
CA LEU A 97 3.70 26.15 -9.32
C LEU A 97 4.20 25.31 -10.50
N GLU A 98 5.27 25.76 -11.18
CA GLU A 98 5.92 25.01 -12.25
C GLU A 98 6.52 23.68 -11.76
N ASP A 99 7.13 23.66 -10.57
CA ASP A 99 7.63 22.42 -9.96
C ASP A 99 6.51 21.46 -9.63
N GLN A 100 5.39 21.97 -9.12
CA GLN A 100 4.19 21.16 -8.88
C GLN A 100 3.61 20.62 -10.18
N LEU A 101 3.57 21.42 -11.23
CA LEU A 101 3.09 21.00 -12.55
C LEU A 101 3.96 19.88 -13.13
N ARG A 102 5.29 20.02 -13.06
CA ARG A 102 6.23 18.96 -13.48
C ARG A 102 6.04 17.67 -12.71
N SER A 103 5.77 17.73 -11.39
CA SER A 103 5.48 16.55 -10.58
C SER A 103 4.19 15.86 -11.03
N VAL A 104 3.13 16.63 -11.29
CA VAL A 104 1.84 16.09 -11.77
C VAL A 104 1.97 15.48 -13.17
N ASP A 105 2.72 16.11 -14.06
CA ASP A 105 2.97 15.56 -15.41
C ASP A 105 3.73 14.22 -15.35
N LYS A 106 4.68 14.10 -14.42
CA LYS A 106 5.37 12.84 -14.15
C LYS A 106 4.39 11.77 -13.66
N ASP A 107 3.50 12.12 -12.72
CA ASP A 107 2.48 11.21 -12.22
C ASP A 107 1.57 10.70 -13.34
N ILE A 108 1.08 11.59 -14.19
CA ILE A 108 0.22 11.22 -15.35
C ILE A 108 0.95 10.26 -16.31
N LYS A 109 2.24 10.48 -16.54
CA LYS A 109 3.05 9.59 -17.38
C LYS A 109 3.17 8.21 -16.77
N GLU A 110 3.49 8.11 -15.47
CA GLU A 110 3.57 6.84 -14.75
C GLU A 110 2.24 6.10 -14.75
N PHE A 111 1.10 6.80 -14.57
CA PHE A 111 -0.23 6.17 -14.67
C PHE A 111 -0.51 5.59 -16.05
N LYS A 112 -0.06 6.26 -17.14
CA LYS A 112 -0.19 5.70 -18.49
C LYS A 112 0.60 4.41 -18.68
N GLU A 113 1.80 4.31 -18.08
CA GLU A 113 2.61 3.09 -18.11
C GLU A 113 1.90 1.95 -17.36
N ILE A 114 1.29 2.23 -16.20
CA ILE A 114 0.49 1.27 -15.43
C ILE A 114 -0.73 0.81 -16.24
N PHE A 115 -1.44 1.73 -16.93
CA PHE A 115 -2.57 1.38 -17.77
C PHE A 115 -2.20 0.45 -18.95
N SER A 116 -0.98 0.53 -19.46
CA SER A 116 -0.53 -0.37 -20.52
C SER A 116 -0.41 -1.83 -20.05
N GLU A 117 -0.21 -2.04 -18.76
CA GLU A 117 -0.08 -3.38 -18.16
C GLU A 117 -1.40 -3.93 -17.63
N PHE A 118 -2.17 -3.10 -16.91
CA PHE A 118 -3.41 -3.54 -16.25
C PHE A 118 -4.68 -3.24 -17.04
N GLY A 119 -4.56 -2.58 -18.20
CA GLY A 119 -5.68 -2.06 -18.95
C GLY A 119 -6.23 -0.74 -18.39
N GLN A 120 -7.06 -0.06 -19.19
CA GLN A 120 -7.68 1.23 -18.81
C GLN A 120 -9.02 1.02 -18.08
N GLU A 121 -9.22 -0.10 -17.44
CA GLU A 121 -10.45 -0.38 -16.70
C GLU A 121 -10.50 0.41 -15.40
N ASN A 122 -11.68 0.89 -15.06
CA ASN A 122 -11.95 1.53 -13.77
C ASN A 122 -12.13 0.47 -12.69
N LYS A 123 -11.05 -0.23 -12.35
CA LYS A 123 -11.02 -1.23 -11.28
C LYS A 123 -9.93 -0.93 -10.26
N ASP A 124 -10.11 -1.45 -9.06
CA ASP A 124 -9.11 -1.37 -8.01
C ASP A 124 -8.02 -2.41 -8.26
N ILE A 125 -6.76 -1.97 -8.10
CA ILE A 125 -5.56 -2.79 -8.27
C ILE A 125 -4.90 -2.96 -6.90
N ALA A 126 -4.53 -4.19 -6.54
CA ALA A 126 -3.75 -4.45 -5.34
C ALA A 126 -2.33 -3.88 -5.49
N ILE A 127 -1.93 -3.01 -4.56
CA ILE A 127 -0.64 -2.31 -4.56
C ILE A 127 0.30 -2.77 -3.46
N ALA A 128 -0.26 -3.31 -2.37
CA ALA A 128 0.49 -3.91 -1.28
C ALA A 128 -0.35 -4.98 -0.59
N GLY A 129 0.31 -5.93 0.06
CA GLY A 129 -0.38 -6.98 0.79
C GLY A 129 0.44 -7.55 1.93
N ILE A 130 -0.27 -8.06 2.93
CA ILE A 130 0.28 -8.76 4.08
C ILE A 130 -0.50 -10.07 4.26
N LEU A 131 0.22 -11.17 4.50
CA LEU A 131 -0.35 -12.43 4.98
C LEU A 131 0.00 -12.59 6.45
N SER A 132 -1.02 -12.74 7.26
CA SER A 132 -0.91 -12.95 8.71
C SER A 132 -1.54 -14.28 9.10
N VAL A 133 -1.03 -14.88 10.17
CA VAL A 133 -1.61 -16.07 10.79
C VAL A 133 -1.83 -15.81 12.26
N GLN A 134 -3.06 -16.02 12.72
CA GLN A 134 -3.42 -15.99 14.13
C GLN A 134 -3.51 -17.40 14.69
N TYR A 135 -2.87 -17.62 15.82
CA TYR A 135 -2.94 -18.86 16.58
C TYR A 135 -3.07 -18.54 18.07
N GLY A 136 -4.21 -18.90 18.66
CA GLY A 136 -4.53 -18.52 20.03
C GLY A 136 -4.53 -17.00 20.19
N ASN A 137 -3.72 -16.49 21.13
CA ASN A 137 -3.58 -15.05 21.41
C ASN A 137 -2.38 -14.41 20.67
N THR A 138 -1.75 -15.15 19.75
CA THR A 138 -0.60 -14.67 18.99
C THR A 138 -0.99 -14.49 17.54
N CYS A 139 -0.58 -13.37 16.92
CA CYS A 139 -0.66 -13.17 15.51
C CYS A 139 0.71 -12.84 14.93
N GLU A 140 1.04 -13.46 13.84
CA GLU A 140 2.30 -13.26 13.14
C GLU A 140 2.03 -12.74 11.72
N MET A 141 2.67 -11.64 11.35
CA MET A 141 2.75 -11.19 9.97
C MET A 141 3.89 -11.93 9.29
N LEU A 142 3.55 -12.92 8.47
CA LEU A 142 4.54 -13.85 7.90
C LEU A 142 5.18 -13.33 6.62
N TYR A 143 4.38 -12.74 5.74
CA TYR A 143 4.82 -12.31 4.43
C TYR A 143 4.20 -10.97 4.05
N ALA A 144 4.99 -10.14 3.36
CA ALA A 144 4.53 -8.89 2.80
C ALA A 144 5.04 -8.73 1.37
N GLY A 145 4.19 -8.22 0.50
CA GLY A 145 4.53 -7.91 -0.88
C GLY A 145 4.02 -6.53 -1.27
N MET A 146 4.72 -5.88 -2.23
CA MET A 146 4.32 -4.57 -2.71
C MET A 146 4.79 -4.32 -4.14
N ASP A 147 4.04 -3.47 -4.82
CA ASP A 147 4.40 -2.91 -6.10
C ASP A 147 5.06 -1.53 -5.90
N GLU A 148 6.37 -1.43 -6.18
CA GLU A 148 7.14 -0.19 -5.93
C GLU A 148 6.70 1.00 -6.78
N ARG A 149 6.03 0.77 -7.91
CA ARG A 149 5.49 1.86 -8.73
C ARG A 149 4.52 2.75 -7.93
N PHE A 150 3.91 2.16 -6.92
CA PHE A 150 3.00 2.85 -6.00
C PHE A 150 3.67 3.34 -4.71
N LYS A 151 5.01 3.31 -4.63
CA LYS A 151 5.77 3.70 -3.42
C LYS A 151 5.44 5.11 -2.93
N LYS A 152 5.14 6.04 -3.81
CA LYS A 152 4.71 7.41 -3.47
C LYS A 152 3.35 7.48 -2.75
N PHE A 153 2.55 6.41 -2.84
CA PHE A 153 1.31 6.23 -2.09
C PHE A 153 1.52 5.46 -0.78
N MET A 154 2.76 5.08 -0.50
CA MET A 154 3.24 4.22 0.58
C MET A 154 3.24 4.81 2.00
N PRO A 155 3.20 6.16 2.26
CA PRO A 155 2.91 6.62 3.62
C PRO A 155 1.66 5.96 4.21
N GLN A 156 1.00 5.14 3.42
CA GLN A 156 -0.24 4.42 3.68
C GLN A 156 -0.08 2.92 3.96
N PHE A 157 1.13 2.41 4.17
CA PHE A 157 1.28 1.14 4.90
C PHE A 157 0.72 1.28 6.32
N GLU A 158 0.73 2.49 6.87
CA GLU A 158 0.14 2.81 8.16
C GLU A 158 -1.35 2.39 8.25
N PRO A 159 -2.23 2.71 7.28
CA PRO A 159 -3.59 2.20 7.29
C PRO A 159 -3.67 0.66 7.16
N LEU A 160 -2.82 0.03 6.36
CA LEU A 160 -2.80 -1.42 6.23
C LEU A 160 -2.39 -2.09 7.54
N ILE A 161 -1.35 -1.57 8.20
CA ILE A 161 -0.91 -2.04 9.50
C ILE A 161 -1.98 -1.75 10.57
N THR A 162 -2.58 -0.57 10.54
CA THR A 162 -3.65 -0.18 11.48
C THR A 162 -4.87 -1.10 11.33
N GLU A 163 -5.24 -1.46 10.10
CA GLU A 163 -6.36 -2.37 9.86
C GLU A 163 -6.03 -3.80 10.29
N VAL A 164 -4.83 -4.30 10.00
CA VAL A 164 -4.34 -5.57 10.53
C VAL A 164 -4.43 -5.56 12.05
N THR A 165 -3.96 -4.50 12.69
CA THR A 165 -3.99 -4.36 14.15
C THR A 165 -5.41 -4.30 14.70
N ARG A 166 -6.30 -3.55 14.05
CA ARG A 166 -7.70 -3.44 14.47
C ARG A 166 -8.45 -4.75 14.31
N PHE A 167 -8.21 -5.48 13.22
CA PHE A 167 -8.80 -6.80 12.98
C PHE A 167 -8.40 -7.83 14.03
N LEU A 168 -7.15 -7.75 14.48
CA LEU A 168 -6.57 -8.71 15.43
C LEU A 168 -6.84 -8.36 16.91
N GLY A 169 -7.39 -7.16 17.16
CA GLY A 169 -7.70 -6.67 18.51
C GLY A 169 -6.49 -6.05 19.24
N THR A 170 -6.78 -5.37 20.35
CA THR A 170 -5.79 -4.60 21.12
C THR A 170 -4.73 -5.44 21.85
N ASP A 171 -5.01 -6.73 22.11
CA ASP A 171 -4.06 -7.66 22.73
C ASP A 171 -2.91 -8.07 21.79
N PHE A 172 -3.03 -7.78 20.51
CA PHE A 172 -2.07 -8.06 19.47
C PHE A 172 -0.69 -7.39 19.69
N TYR A 173 -0.66 -6.16 20.19
CA TYR A 173 0.60 -5.43 20.42
C TYR A 173 1.55 -6.13 21.39
N ARG A 174 1.03 -7.03 22.23
CA ARG A 174 1.81 -7.71 23.25
C ARG A 174 2.65 -8.87 22.73
N ASN A 175 2.29 -9.46 21.58
CA ASN A 175 2.85 -10.74 21.11
C ASN A 175 3.32 -10.71 19.65
N LEU A 176 3.67 -9.53 19.11
CA LEU A 176 4.18 -9.44 17.72
C LEU A 176 5.58 -10.07 17.64
N SER A 177 5.69 -11.22 16.99
CA SER A 177 6.98 -11.86 16.72
C SER A 177 7.63 -11.22 15.50
N TYR A 178 8.79 -10.57 15.70
CA TYR A 178 9.52 -9.81 14.67
C TYR A 178 10.35 -10.68 13.71
N GLN A 179 10.32 -12.00 13.84
CA GLN A 179 11.26 -12.88 13.13
C GLN A 179 10.96 -13.04 11.61
N ALA A 180 9.79 -12.65 11.14
CA ALA A 180 9.33 -13.00 9.81
C ALA A 180 9.39 -11.89 8.75
N ILE A 181 9.86 -10.67 9.05
CA ILE A 181 9.89 -9.56 8.08
C ILE A 181 11.33 -9.10 7.77
N PRO A 182 12.13 -9.87 7.03
CA PRO A 182 13.46 -9.40 6.63
C PRO A 182 13.41 -8.31 5.56
N ALA A 183 12.21 -7.87 5.14
CA ALA A 183 12.05 -7.16 3.87
C ALA A 183 11.59 -5.70 3.95
N VAL A 184 11.23 -5.16 5.12
CA VAL A 184 10.70 -3.78 5.21
C VAL A 184 11.30 -3.03 6.40
N PRO A 185 12.57 -2.54 6.31
CA PRO A 185 13.22 -1.82 7.40
C PRO A 185 12.47 -0.56 7.84
N ALA A 186 11.79 0.13 6.91
CA ALA A 186 11.04 1.35 7.20
C ALA A 186 9.76 1.10 8.03
N VAL A 187 9.07 -0.02 7.80
CA VAL A 187 7.86 -0.39 8.55
C VAL A 187 8.24 -0.79 9.98
N LEU A 188 9.35 -1.49 10.16
CA LEU A 188 9.88 -1.85 11.48
C LEU A 188 10.25 -0.61 12.31
N PHE A 189 10.79 0.44 11.70
CA PHE A 189 11.17 1.66 12.40
C PHE A 189 9.96 2.46 12.89
N VAL A 190 8.92 2.58 12.07
CA VAL A 190 7.65 3.25 12.45
C VAL A 190 6.94 2.45 13.54
N PHE A 191 6.93 1.12 13.45
CA PHE A 191 6.31 0.24 14.44
C PHE A 191 7.00 0.31 15.81
N ASN A 192 8.34 0.29 15.85
CA ASN A 192 9.09 0.48 17.09
C ASN A 192 8.87 1.87 17.71
N LEU A 193 8.76 2.91 16.90
CA LEU A 193 8.50 4.27 17.37
C LEU A 193 7.10 4.39 17.98
N LEU A 194 6.08 3.77 17.37
CA LEU A 194 4.70 3.76 17.90
C LEU A 194 4.57 2.94 19.19
N ILE A 195 5.28 1.81 19.31
CA ILE A 195 5.32 1.01 20.54
C ILE A 195 6.03 1.79 21.66
N CYS A 196 7.13 2.48 21.38
CA CYS A 196 7.81 3.33 22.35
C CYS A 196 6.93 4.49 22.81
N LEU A 197 6.19 5.14 21.91
CA LEU A 197 5.27 6.23 22.26
C LEU A 197 4.05 5.76 23.05
N ALA A 198 3.50 4.57 22.75
CA ALA A 198 2.39 4.00 23.50
C ALA A 198 2.80 3.46 24.88
N SER A 199 4.10 3.25 25.15
CA SER A 199 4.62 2.82 26.44
C SER A 199 4.96 4.00 27.38
N ILE A 200 4.83 5.24 26.91
CA ILE A 200 5.15 6.47 27.67
C ILE A 200 3.86 7.17 28.16
N TYR A 201 2.69 6.70 27.74
CA TYR A 201 1.37 7.12 28.20
C TYR A 201 0.63 5.93 28.81
#